data_04d7f11eb3f5d1edba28d35c131e44d4
#
_entry.id   04d7f11eb3f5d1edba28d35c131e44d4
#
_cell.length_a   1.000
_cell.length_b   1.000
_cell.length_c   1.000
_cell.angle_alpha   90.00
_cell.angle_beta   90.00
_cell.angle_gamma   90.00
#
_symmetry.space_group_name_H-M   'P 1'
#
loop_
_entity.id
_entity.type
_entity.pdbx_description
1 polymer ?
#
loop_
_entity_poly.entity_id
_entity_poly.type
_entity_poly.pdbx_seq_one_letter_code
_entity_poly.pdbx_strand_id
1 'polypeptide(L)'
;MDFPILSSLILLPLVGALFILISKSSDTYKFKSSKYVALFVSFVNFFISIYLWYIFDPNSTEFQFVENRLWLQGFVNYKIGIDGISILFIILSTFIAPLCIVSVNRTIKVRLKDFLIAILVMESLMIGVFCSLDLVIFYLFFEGGLIPMFLIIGIWGGSRRVYSAFKFFLFTLLGSVLMLVAIISIYWISGTTDVAELYKLGIEPKYQNLLWLAFFSSFAVKTPMWPVHTWLPDAHVEAPTAGSVLLAAILLKMAGYGFIRFSIGLFPIASENFTLLIYTLSLIAIVYTSFVALMQDDMKKLIAYSSVAHMGYVTLGIFTINQQGLEGSIIQMISHGLVSAALFFCVGILYERRHSRLIKDYGGIVSIMPKYAVLLMIFTLAAIGLPGTSGFIGEFLILMGTFKESFLVATIASLGVVLAAAYMLWLYKRVVFGKLINKDLLKMPDLNKSEIFILTSLALPVLFFGIYPEPLLNTIETSITNLIDTYKYSINVTK
;
A
#
# COMPACT_ATOMS: atom_id res chain seq x y z
N MET A 1 2.74 -27.07 -21.33
CA MET A 1 3.09 -26.52 -20.00
C MET A 1 3.09 -25.01 -20.17
N ASP A 2 2.10 -24.36 -19.63
CA ASP A 2 2.05 -22.90 -19.67
C ASP A 2 3.19 -22.35 -18.80
N PHE A 3 3.82 -21.31 -19.29
CA PHE A 3 4.95 -20.70 -18.58
C PHE A 3 4.48 -20.15 -17.21
N PRO A 4 5.14 -20.53 -16.08
CA PRO A 4 4.70 -20.14 -14.75
C PRO A 4 5.01 -18.66 -14.49
N ILE A 5 4.17 -17.78 -15.05
CA ILE A 5 4.41 -16.33 -15.08
C ILE A 5 4.36 -15.70 -13.67
N LEU A 6 3.44 -16.16 -12.81
CA LEU A 6 3.30 -15.64 -11.44
C LEU A 6 4.47 -16.07 -10.55
N SER A 7 4.85 -17.36 -10.61
CA SER A 7 6.07 -17.81 -9.92
C SER A 7 7.31 -17.08 -10.42
N SER A 8 7.39 -16.76 -11.71
CA SER A 8 8.50 -15.98 -12.27
C SER A 8 8.56 -14.56 -11.70
N LEU A 9 7.41 -13.88 -11.58
CA LEU A 9 7.32 -12.54 -10.96
C LEU A 9 7.77 -12.56 -9.49
N ILE A 10 7.41 -13.59 -8.73
CA ILE A 10 7.80 -13.75 -7.33
C ILE A 10 9.28 -14.10 -7.19
N LEU A 11 9.80 -15.01 -8.02
CA LEU A 11 11.15 -15.54 -7.86
C LEU A 11 12.23 -14.65 -8.49
N LEU A 12 11.92 -13.89 -9.53
CA LEU A 12 12.90 -13.05 -10.23
C LEU A 12 13.61 -12.04 -9.31
N PRO A 13 12.92 -11.30 -8.43
CA PRO A 13 13.60 -10.43 -7.46
C PRO A 13 14.50 -11.21 -6.48
N LEU A 14 14.10 -12.41 -6.06
CA LEU A 14 14.92 -13.27 -5.19
C LEU A 14 16.18 -13.75 -5.88
N VAL A 15 16.09 -14.13 -7.16
CA VAL A 15 17.25 -14.47 -7.98
C VAL A 15 18.19 -13.26 -8.08
N GLY A 16 17.67 -12.07 -8.31
CA GLY A 16 18.44 -10.83 -8.30
C GLY A 16 19.13 -10.57 -6.95
N ALA A 17 18.41 -10.77 -5.85
CA ALA A 17 18.96 -10.65 -4.50
C ALA A 17 20.08 -11.67 -4.24
N LEU A 18 19.90 -12.91 -4.67
CA LEU A 18 20.92 -13.96 -4.58
C LEU A 18 22.18 -13.62 -5.40
N PHE A 19 22.00 -13.12 -6.63
CA PHE A 19 23.11 -12.66 -7.47
C PHE A 19 23.91 -11.55 -6.78
N ILE A 20 23.22 -10.58 -6.19
CA ILE A 20 23.85 -9.51 -5.43
C ILE A 20 24.57 -10.09 -4.20
N LEU A 21 23.97 -11.05 -3.50
CA LEU A 21 24.56 -11.69 -2.31
C LEU A 21 25.88 -12.40 -2.62
N ILE A 22 25.93 -13.16 -3.69
CA ILE A 22 27.12 -13.96 -4.09
C ILE A 22 28.23 -13.06 -4.68
N SER A 23 27.89 -11.91 -5.26
CA SER A 23 28.87 -11.01 -5.85
C SER A 23 29.88 -10.54 -4.81
N LYS A 24 31.18 -10.94 -4.97
CA LYS A 24 32.28 -10.52 -4.06
C LYS A 24 32.50 -9.02 -4.16
N SER A 25 32.33 -8.31 -3.06
CA SER A 25 32.48 -6.86 -2.95
C SER A 25 33.90 -6.47 -2.61
N SER A 26 34.54 -5.62 -3.43
CA SER A 26 35.63 -4.72 -3.04
C SER A 26 35.18 -3.27 -3.31
N ASP A 27 35.42 -2.43 -2.37
CA ASP A 27 34.68 -1.29 -1.82
C ASP A 27 34.26 -0.07 -2.64
N THR A 28 34.48 0.10 -3.93
CA THR A 28 34.06 1.38 -4.56
C THR A 28 33.45 1.26 -5.96
N TYR A 29 33.96 0.41 -6.80
CA TYR A 29 33.43 0.22 -8.16
C TYR A 29 32.26 -0.79 -8.25
N LYS A 30 32.16 -1.73 -7.32
CA LYS A 30 31.18 -2.84 -7.33
C LYS A 30 29.80 -2.49 -6.73
N PHE A 31 29.70 -1.41 -5.96
CA PHE A 31 28.38 -0.92 -5.54
C PHE A 31 27.52 -0.48 -6.72
N LYS A 32 28.13 0.06 -7.78
CA LYS A 32 27.40 0.39 -9.01
C LYS A 32 26.85 -0.85 -9.68
N SER A 33 27.61 -1.98 -9.72
CA SER A 33 27.14 -3.22 -10.35
C SER A 33 25.93 -3.82 -9.62
N SER A 34 25.94 -3.89 -8.29
CA SER A 34 24.81 -4.40 -7.50
C SER A 34 23.54 -3.57 -7.74
N LYS A 35 23.68 -2.26 -7.85
CA LYS A 35 22.55 -1.39 -8.18
C LYS A 35 22.04 -1.61 -9.60
N TYR A 36 22.89 -1.77 -10.59
CA TYR A 36 22.47 -2.07 -11.95
C TYR A 36 21.76 -3.41 -12.05
N VAL A 37 22.23 -4.43 -11.34
CA VAL A 37 21.55 -5.73 -11.25
C VAL A 37 20.15 -5.55 -10.62
N ALA A 38 20.06 -4.87 -9.48
CA ALA A 38 18.80 -4.63 -8.82
C ALA A 38 17.81 -3.85 -9.73
N LEU A 39 18.29 -2.80 -10.41
CA LEU A 39 17.48 -2.03 -11.36
C LEU A 39 17.04 -2.87 -12.55
N PHE A 40 17.95 -3.63 -13.15
CA PHE A 40 17.62 -4.49 -14.29
C PHE A 40 16.55 -5.50 -13.92
N VAL A 41 16.74 -6.21 -12.80
CA VAL A 41 15.79 -7.22 -12.32
C VAL A 41 14.41 -6.61 -12.03
N SER A 42 14.35 -5.50 -11.30
CA SER A 42 13.07 -4.87 -10.96
C SER A 42 12.37 -4.22 -12.17
N PHE A 43 13.12 -3.68 -13.16
CA PHE A 43 12.51 -3.22 -14.41
C PHE A 43 11.99 -4.38 -15.27
N VAL A 44 12.74 -5.49 -15.38
CA VAL A 44 12.26 -6.68 -16.07
C VAL A 44 10.97 -7.19 -15.41
N ASN A 45 10.95 -7.24 -14.08
CA ASN A 45 9.77 -7.65 -13.32
C ASN A 45 8.56 -6.73 -13.58
N PHE A 46 8.78 -5.42 -13.64
CA PHE A 46 7.74 -4.46 -14.01
C PHE A 46 7.20 -4.71 -15.42
N PHE A 47 8.07 -4.92 -16.41
CA PHE A 47 7.60 -5.20 -17.79
C PHE A 47 6.84 -6.53 -17.88
N ILE A 48 7.24 -7.56 -17.12
CA ILE A 48 6.49 -8.83 -17.05
C ILE A 48 5.10 -8.57 -16.44
N SER A 49 4.97 -7.73 -15.41
CA SER A 49 3.67 -7.40 -14.81
C SER A 49 2.76 -6.58 -15.75
N ILE A 50 3.32 -5.70 -16.56
CA ILE A 50 2.55 -5.00 -17.62
C ILE A 50 2.11 -5.97 -18.70
N TYR A 51 2.99 -6.89 -19.11
CA TYR A 51 2.61 -7.94 -20.07
C TYR A 51 1.51 -8.84 -19.50
N LEU A 52 1.58 -9.20 -18.20
CA LEU A 52 0.52 -9.94 -17.51
C LEU A 52 -0.82 -9.21 -17.57
N TRP A 53 -0.83 -7.89 -17.36
CA TRP A 53 -2.04 -7.09 -17.48
C TRP A 53 -2.60 -7.04 -18.91
N TYR A 54 -1.72 -7.01 -19.90
CA TYR A 54 -2.12 -7.02 -21.30
C TYR A 54 -2.82 -8.33 -21.73
N ILE A 55 -2.38 -9.47 -21.19
CA ILE A 55 -2.97 -10.78 -21.50
C ILE A 55 -4.09 -11.21 -20.54
N PHE A 56 -4.36 -10.39 -19.51
CA PHE A 56 -5.42 -10.64 -18.54
C PHE A 56 -6.80 -10.42 -19.17
N ASP A 57 -7.73 -11.37 -18.98
CA ASP A 57 -9.12 -11.23 -19.41
C ASP A 57 -9.97 -10.58 -18.31
N PRO A 58 -10.40 -9.31 -18.47
CA PRO A 58 -11.20 -8.63 -17.47
C PRO A 58 -12.64 -9.16 -17.34
N ASN A 59 -13.12 -9.95 -18.28
CA ASN A 59 -14.49 -10.50 -18.27
C ASN A 59 -14.60 -11.85 -17.53
N SER A 60 -13.49 -12.46 -17.17
CA SER A 60 -13.49 -13.73 -16.44
C SER A 60 -13.79 -13.52 -14.95
N THR A 61 -14.71 -14.32 -14.42
CA THR A 61 -15.01 -14.38 -12.98
C THR A 61 -14.09 -15.32 -12.22
N GLU A 62 -13.32 -16.16 -12.91
CA GLU A 62 -12.44 -17.15 -12.32
C GLU A 62 -11.03 -16.59 -12.10
N PHE A 63 -10.29 -17.20 -11.18
CA PHE A 63 -8.86 -16.90 -11.02
C PHE A 63 -8.09 -17.35 -12.27
N GLN A 64 -7.25 -16.45 -12.77
CA GLN A 64 -6.44 -16.67 -13.97
C GLN A 64 -4.99 -16.97 -13.61
N PHE A 65 -4.26 -17.59 -14.56
CA PHE A 65 -2.85 -17.97 -14.41
C PHE A 65 -2.59 -18.81 -13.15
N VAL A 66 -3.54 -19.67 -12.79
CA VAL A 66 -3.46 -20.49 -11.58
C VAL A 66 -2.30 -21.49 -11.68
N GLU A 67 -1.38 -21.38 -10.74
CA GLU A 67 -0.29 -22.33 -10.54
C GLU A 67 -0.55 -23.07 -9.22
N ASN A 68 -0.68 -24.41 -9.28
CA ASN A 68 -0.92 -25.26 -8.13
C ASN A 68 0.13 -26.36 -8.05
N ARG A 69 0.88 -26.40 -6.96
CA ARG A 69 1.90 -27.44 -6.69
C ARG A 69 1.78 -27.92 -5.26
N LEU A 70 1.85 -29.21 -5.07
CA LEU A 70 1.93 -29.82 -3.74
C LEU A 70 3.20 -29.34 -3.03
N TRP A 71 3.02 -28.80 -1.82
CA TRP A 71 4.15 -28.37 -0.98
C TRP A 71 4.23 -29.18 0.32
N LEU A 72 3.25 -29.06 1.23
CA LEU A 72 3.18 -29.89 2.44
C LEU A 72 2.04 -30.89 2.25
N GLN A 73 2.38 -32.18 2.10
CA GLN A 73 1.42 -33.24 1.77
C GLN A 73 0.20 -33.22 2.71
N GLY A 74 -0.98 -33.04 2.12
CA GLY A 74 -2.27 -33.08 2.82
C GLY A 74 -2.61 -31.85 3.66
N PHE A 75 -1.78 -30.80 3.66
CA PHE A 75 -2.01 -29.60 4.49
C PHE A 75 -2.00 -28.30 3.68
N VAL A 76 -0.96 -28.03 2.90
CA VAL A 76 -0.76 -26.77 2.17
C VAL A 76 -0.30 -27.02 0.76
N ASN A 77 -0.94 -26.36 -0.19
CA ASN A 77 -0.51 -26.32 -1.58
C ASN A 77 0.10 -24.96 -1.89
N TYR A 78 1.21 -24.93 -2.62
CA TYR A 78 1.67 -23.70 -3.25
C TYR A 78 0.68 -23.39 -4.39
N LYS A 79 -0.38 -22.66 -4.04
CA LYS A 79 -1.43 -22.27 -4.98
C LYS A 79 -1.45 -20.76 -5.09
N ILE A 80 -1.19 -20.29 -6.29
CA ILE A 80 -1.20 -18.85 -6.63
C ILE A 80 -2.05 -18.65 -7.87
N GLY A 81 -2.65 -17.47 -7.99
CA GLY A 81 -3.47 -17.05 -9.11
C GLY A 81 -3.88 -15.60 -8.93
N ILE A 82 -4.45 -15.00 -9.96
CA ILE A 82 -4.86 -13.60 -9.95
C ILE A 82 -6.28 -13.43 -10.48
N ASP A 83 -6.89 -12.33 -10.09
CA ASP A 83 -8.11 -11.77 -10.63
C ASP A 83 -7.99 -10.26 -10.81
N GLY A 84 -9.06 -9.59 -11.23
CA GLY A 84 -9.05 -8.14 -11.44
C GLY A 84 -8.69 -7.34 -10.18
N ILE A 85 -8.98 -7.86 -8.97
CA ILE A 85 -8.65 -7.18 -7.72
C ILE A 85 -7.15 -7.22 -7.45
N SER A 86 -6.49 -8.36 -7.68
CA SER A 86 -5.08 -8.56 -7.32
C SER A 86 -4.08 -7.98 -8.32
N ILE A 87 -4.38 -8.01 -9.63
CA ILE A 87 -3.43 -7.63 -10.67
C ILE A 87 -2.91 -6.18 -10.55
N LEU A 88 -3.78 -5.23 -10.18
CA LEU A 88 -3.40 -3.83 -10.04
C LEU A 88 -2.40 -3.60 -8.90
N PHE A 89 -2.49 -4.36 -7.82
CA PHE A 89 -1.53 -4.29 -6.71
C PHE A 89 -0.17 -4.90 -7.07
N ILE A 90 -0.17 -5.93 -7.91
CA ILE A 90 1.07 -6.50 -8.47
C ILE A 90 1.78 -5.45 -9.31
N ILE A 91 1.06 -4.77 -10.21
CA ILE A 91 1.61 -3.70 -11.06
C ILE A 91 2.14 -2.55 -10.19
N LEU A 92 1.38 -2.13 -9.18
CA LEU A 92 1.82 -1.09 -8.26
C LEU A 92 3.12 -1.49 -7.55
N SER A 93 3.23 -2.75 -7.09
CA SER A 93 4.41 -3.26 -6.39
C SER A 93 5.65 -3.26 -7.29
N THR A 94 5.52 -3.77 -8.51
CA THR A 94 6.61 -3.83 -9.48
C THR A 94 6.98 -2.44 -10.04
N PHE A 95 6.04 -1.49 -10.06
CA PHE A 95 6.30 -0.10 -10.47
C PHE A 95 7.07 0.71 -9.43
N ILE A 96 6.74 0.55 -8.15
CA ILE A 96 7.36 1.31 -7.06
C ILE A 96 8.78 0.82 -6.75
N ALA A 97 9.07 -0.48 -6.85
CA ALA A 97 10.36 -1.05 -6.49
C ALA A 97 11.55 -0.42 -7.27
N PRO A 98 11.54 -0.32 -8.62
CA PRO A 98 12.62 0.32 -9.36
C PRO A 98 12.77 1.81 -9.02
N LEU A 99 11.69 2.55 -8.74
CA LEU A 99 11.76 3.95 -8.33
C LEU A 99 12.46 4.09 -6.97
N CYS A 100 12.19 3.18 -6.03
CA CYS A 100 12.91 3.09 -4.76
C CYS A 100 14.40 2.85 -4.99
N ILE A 101 14.78 1.90 -5.86
CA ILE A 101 16.19 1.60 -6.17
C ILE A 101 16.88 2.79 -6.86
N VAL A 102 16.20 3.51 -7.76
CA VAL A 102 16.74 4.74 -8.37
C VAL A 102 17.06 5.78 -7.31
N SER A 103 16.19 5.96 -6.30
CA SER A 103 16.33 6.98 -5.26
C SER A 103 17.50 6.75 -4.30
N VAL A 104 17.97 5.51 -4.16
CA VAL A 104 18.96 5.10 -3.13
C VAL A 104 20.35 5.76 -3.27
N ASN A 105 20.71 6.28 -4.43
CA ASN A 105 22.08 6.78 -4.73
C ASN A 105 22.66 7.80 -3.74
N ARG A 106 21.81 8.56 -3.07
CA ARG A 106 22.23 9.65 -2.18
C ARG A 106 21.87 9.40 -0.71
N THR A 107 20.84 8.62 -0.48
CA THR A 107 20.29 8.38 0.86
C THR A 107 21.06 7.34 1.65
N ILE A 108 21.53 6.27 0.98
CA ILE A 108 22.14 5.10 1.62
C ILE A 108 23.63 5.04 1.29
N LYS A 109 24.47 5.39 2.26
CA LYS A 109 25.93 5.40 2.12
C LYS A 109 26.61 4.15 2.71
N VAL A 110 25.93 3.45 3.61
CA VAL A 110 26.48 2.31 4.35
C VAL A 110 25.66 1.06 4.05
N ARG A 111 26.35 -0.08 3.81
CA ARG A 111 25.71 -1.38 3.56
C ARG A 111 24.67 -1.34 2.41
N LEU A 112 24.99 -0.63 1.33
CA LEU A 112 24.08 -0.44 0.19
C LEU A 112 23.64 -1.79 -0.42
N LYS A 113 24.57 -2.76 -0.48
CA LYS A 113 24.28 -4.11 -0.97
C LYS A 113 23.14 -4.78 -0.20
N ASP A 114 23.19 -4.75 1.13
CA ASP A 114 22.18 -5.36 2.00
C ASP A 114 20.84 -4.65 1.86
N PHE A 115 20.87 -3.32 1.68
CA PHE A 115 19.67 -2.53 1.44
C PHE A 115 18.96 -2.89 0.14
N LEU A 116 19.74 -3.07 -0.95
CA LEU A 116 19.19 -3.49 -2.25
C LEU A 116 18.61 -4.91 -2.19
N ILE A 117 19.27 -5.83 -1.49
CA ILE A 117 18.74 -7.17 -1.23
C ILE A 117 17.39 -7.07 -0.48
N ALA A 118 17.33 -6.25 0.57
CA ALA A 118 16.09 -6.08 1.34
C ALA A 118 14.94 -5.52 0.48
N ILE A 119 15.20 -4.58 -0.45
CA ILE A 119 14.18 -4.08 -1.39
C ILE A 119 13.70 -5.19 -2.32
N LEU A 120 14.60 -5.96 -2.94
CA LEU A 120 14.22 -7.05 -3.86
C LEU A 120 13.45 -8.17 -3.16
N VAL A 121 13.88 -8.56 -1.96
CA VAL A 121 13.14 -9.52 -1.13
C VAL A 121 11.75 -8.98 -0.79
N MET A 122 11.66 -7.69 -0.43
CA MET A 122 10.37 -7.04 -0.16
C MET A 122 9.47 -7.07 -1.39
N GLU A 123 9.98 -6.75 -2.58
CA GLU A 123 9.23 -6.79 -3.85
C GLU A 123 8.62 -8.18 -4.08
N SER A 124 9.42 -9.24 -3.94
CA SER A 124 8.96 -10.62 -4.06
C SER A 124 7.84 -10.96 -3.08
N LEU A 125 8.01 -10.62 -1.80
CA LEU A 125 7.03 -10.91 -0.76
C LEU A 125 5.71 -10.15 -0.96
N MET A 126 5.79 -8.88 -1.41
CA MET A 126 4.60 -8.07 -1.73
C MET A 126 3.80 -8.67 -2.89
N ILE A 127 4.47 -9.09 -3.97
CA ILE A 127 3.81 -9.75 -5.11
C ILE A 127 3.18 -11.06 -4.65
N GLY A 128 3.89 -11.86 -3.84
CA GLY A 128 3.40 -13.11 -3.30
C GLY A 128 2.10 -12.97 -2.50
N VAL A 129 1.93 -11.90 -1.72
CA VAL A 129 0.69 -11.61 -0.98
C VAL A 129 -0.51 -11.51 -1.93
N PHE A 130 -0.37 -10.75 -3.02
CA PHE A 130 -1.47 -10.48 -3.95
C PHE A 130 -1.77 -11.66 -4.89
N CYS A 131 -0.83 -12.59 -5.04
CA CYS A 131 -1.03 -13.80 -5.85
C CYS A 131 -1.56 -15.00 -5.07
N SER A 132 -1.52 -14.98 -3.73
CA SER A 132 -1.80 -16.17 -2.90
C SER A 132 -3.27 -16.57 -2.93
N LEU A 133 -3.54 -17.83 -3.28
CA LEU A 133 -4.85 -18.50 -3.24
C LEU A 133 -4.93 -19.59 -2.15
N ASP A 134 -3.96 -19.63 -1.25
CA ASP A 134 -3.96 -20.48 -0.06
C ASP A 134 -3.70 -19.59 1.17
N LEU A 135 -4.45 -19.80 2.27
CA LEU A 135 -4.38 -18.96 3.46
C LEU A 135 -3.01 -19.01 4.15
N VAL A 136 -2.33 -20.16 4.14
CA VAL A 136 -1.01 -20.33 4.74
C VAL A 136 0.05 -19.63 3.88
N ILE A 137 -0.03 -19.78 2.56
CA ILE A 137 0.86 -19.10 1.60
C ILE A 137 0.68 -17.58 1.72
N PHE A 138 -0.56 -17.10 1.80
CA PHE A 138 -0.86 -15.69 2.07
C PHE A 138 -0.19 -15.23 3.36
N TYR A 139 -0.37 -15.96 4.46
CA TYR A 139 0.22 -15.62 5.75
C TYR A 139 1.74 -15.53 5.70
N LEU A 140 2.39 -16.51 5.06
CA LEU A 140 3.86 -16.53 4.91
C LEU A 140 4.39 -15.29 4.19
N PHE A 141 3.78 -14.91 3.07
CA PHE A 141 4.17 -13.72 2.33
C PHE A 141 3.83 -12.43 3.08
N PHE A 142 2.65 -12.39 3.71
CA PHE A 142 2.16 -11.23 4.46
C PHE A 142 3.03 -10.92 5.68
N GLU A 143 3.44 -11.93 6.44
CA GLU A 143 4.33 -11.79 7.59
C GLU A 143 5.81 -11.75 7.19
N GLY A 144 6.19 -12.47 6.15
CA GLY A 144 7.55 -12.44 5.63
C GLY A 144 8.04 -11.01 5.32
N GLY A 145 7.15 -10.15 4.85
CA GLY A 145 7.46 -8.73 4.57
C GLY A 145 7.85 -7.91 5.80
N LEU A 146 7.53 -8.36 7.02
CA LEU A 146 7.92 -7.66 8.24
C LEU A 146 9.43 -7.68 8.46
N ILE A 147 10.10 -8.79 8.14
CA ILE A 147 11.54 -8.97 8.39
C ILE A 147 12.37 -7.96 7.60
N PRO A 148 12.28 -7.87 6.26
CA PRO A 148 13.06 -6.89 5.51
C PRO A 148 12.68 -5.45 5.87
N MET A 149 11.41 -5.14 6.18
CA MET A 149 11.01 -3.79 6.60
C MET A 149 11.58 -3.44 7.99
N PHE A 150 11.55 -4.37 8.94
CA PHE A 150 12.20 -4.20 10.25
C PHE A 150 13.70 -3.88 10.11
N LEU A 151 14.40 -4.61 9.21
CA LEU A 151 15.80 -4.35 8.92
C LEU A 151 16.01 -3.00 8.24
N ILE A 152 15.16 -2.62 7.27
CA ILE A 152 15.22 -1.33 6.58
C ILE A 152 15.09 -0.18 7.57
N ILE A 153 14.14 -0.24 8.50
CA ILE A 153 13.95 0.79 9.53
C ILE A 153 15.08 0.74 10.56
N GLY A 154 15.42 -0.45 11.07
CA GLY A 154 16.33 -0.62 12.20
C GLY A 154 17.80 -0.36 11.88
N ILE A 155 18.23 -0.61 10.64
CA ILE A 155 19.65 -0.43 10.23
C ILE A 155 19.86 0.97 9.63
N TRP A 156 19.02 1.40 8.69
CA TRP A 156 19.19 2.63 7.90
C TRP A 156 18.29 3.78 8.33
N GLY A 157 17.52 3.60 9.39
CA GLY A 157 16.65 4.64 9.95
C GLY A 157 17.39 5.73 10.70
N GLY A 158 16.60 6.71 11.20
CA GLY A 158 17.07 7.86 11.95
C GLY A 158 17.51 7.56 13.38
N SER A 159 17.44 8.58 14.24
CA SER A 159 17.98 8.50 15.62
C SER A 159 17.23 7.51 16.52
N ARG A 160 15.90 7.40 16.39
CA ARG A 160 15.06 6.48 17.17
C ARG A 160 14.68 5.21 16.40
N ARG A 161 15.47 4.84 15.38
CA ARG A 161 15.21 3.71 14.47
C ARG A 161 14.90 2.38 15.17
N VAL A 162 15.63 2.07 16.24
CA VAL A 162 15.44 0.81 16.99
C VAL A 162 14.05 0.78 17.63
N TYR A 163 13.66 1.83 18.35
CA TYR A 163 12.33 1.95 18.93
C TYR A 163 11.23 1.81 17.89
N SER A 164 11.35 2.53 16.77
CA SER A 164 10.34 2.54 15.71
C SER A 164 10.25 1.20 14.98
N ALA A 165 11.39 0.53 14.76
CA ALA A 165 11.42 -0.80 14.17
C ALA A 165 10.73 -1.84 15.08
N PHE A 166 11.05 -1.85 16.36
CA PHE A 166 10.39 -2.75 17.31
C PHE A 166 8.90 -2.43 17.49
N LYS A 167 8.52 -1.16 17.55
CA LYS A 167 7.12 -0.76 17.63
C LYS A 167 6.34 -1.25 16.40
N PHE A 168 6.85 -1.03 15.19
CA PHE A 168 6.27 -1.56 13.96
C PHE A 168 6.13 -3.09 14.02
N PHE A 169 7.21 -3.79 14.33
CA PHE A 169 7.24 -5.25 14.34
C PHE A 169 6.26 -5.83 15.37
N LEU A 170 6.28 -5.34 16.61
CA LEU A 170 5.43 -5.87 17.69
C LEU A 170 3.94 -5.60 17.44
N PHE A 171 3.58 -4.40 16.95
CA PHE A 171 2.18 -4.09 16.61
C PHE A 171 1.65 -5.02 15.52
N THR A 172 2.42 -5.20 14.44
CA THR A 172 1.99 -6.03 13.32
C THR A 172 1.99 -7.50 13.67
N LEU A 173 3.01 -8.00 14.38
CA LEU A 173 3.09 -9.40 14.81
C LEU A 173 1.93 -9.77 15.76
N LEU A 174 1.62 -8.91 16.74
CA LEU A 174 0.54 -9.18 17.69
C LEU A 174 -0.82 -9.36 16.98
N GLY A 175 -1.11 -8.50 15.99
CA GLY A 175 -2.32 -8.64 15.20
C GLY A 175 -2.34 -9.92 14.38
N SER A 176 -1.22 -10.26 13.75
CA SER A 176 -1.15 -11.38 12.80
C SER A 176 -1.09 -12.77 13.47
N VAL A 177 -0.62 -12.87 14.69
CA VAL A 177 -0.68 -14.14 15.45
C VAL A 177 -2.14 -14.60 15.64
N LEU A 178 -3.08 -13.66 15.87
CA LEU A 178 -4.50 -14.02 15.95
C LEU A 178 -5.03 -14.53 14.62
N MET A 179 -4.62 -13.94 13.51
CA MET A 179 -4.95 -14.43 12.16
C MET A 179 -4.39 -15.84 11.92
N LEU A 180 -3.17 -16.13 12.38
CA LEU A 180 -2.60 -17.49 12.28
C LEU A 180 -3.46 -18.52 13.02
N VAL A 181 -3.88 -18.20 14.25
CA VAL A 181 -4.78 -19.06 15.02
C VAL A 181 -6.10 -19.30 14.26
N ALA A 182 -6.64 -18.25 13.62
CA ALA A 182 -7.84 -18.39 12.81
C ALA A 182 -7.62 -19.28 11.58
N ILE A 183 -6.49 -19.15 10.88
CA ILE A 183 -6.14 -20.00 9.72
C ILE A 183 -6.06 -21.48 10.15
N ILE A 184 -5.40 -21.78 11.27
CA ILE A 184 -5.35 -23.14 11.83
C ILE A 184 -6.76 -23.65 12.16
N SER A 185 -7.60 -22.80 12.77
CA SER A 185 -8.98 -23.14 13.10
C SER A 185 -9.83 -23.42 11.85
N ILE A 186 -9.66 -22.63 10.79
CA ILE A 186 -10.33 -22.86 9.50
C ILE A 186 -9.96 -24.22 8.94
N TYR A 187 -8.67 -24.55 8.91
CA TYR A 187 -8.23 -25.87 8.45
C TYR A 187 -8.86 -27.02 9.27
N TRP A 188 -8.95 -26.88 10.59
CA TRP A 188 -9.58 -27.89 11.45
C TRP A 188 -11.08 -28.06 11.18
N ILE A 189 -11.77 -26.98 10.80
CA ILE A 189 -13.23 -26.98 10.54
C ILE A 189 -13.54 -27.47 9.13
N SER A 190 -12.79 -26.99 8.12
CA SER A 190 -13.09 -27.21 6.70
C SER A 190 -12.22 -28.25 6.01
N GLY A 191 -11.10 -28.67 6.63
CA GLY A 191 -10.13 -29.61 6.04
C GLY A 191 -9.25 -29.02 4.94
N THR A 192 -9.38 -27.72 4.61
CA THR A 192 -8.63 -27.08 3.54
C THR A 192 -8.22 -25.66 3.91
N THR A 193 -7.11 -25.17 3.30
CA THR A 193 -6.67 -23.78 3.36
C THR A 193 -6.80 -23.06 2.01
N ASP A 194 -7.28 -23.77 1.00
CA ASP A 194 -7.50 -23.26 -0.36
C ASP A 194 -8.66 -22.25 -0.38
N VAL A 195 -8.37 -21.02 -0.79
CA VAL A 195 -9.35 -19.91 -0.78
C VAL A 195 -10.52 -20.17 -1.73
N ALA A 196 -10.25 -20.74 -2.91
CA ALA A 196 -11.29 -21.03 -3.89
C ALA A 196 -12.22 -22.17 -3.43
N GLU A 197 -11.70 -23.15 -2.70
CA GLU A 197 -12.49 -24.20 -2.08
C GLU A 197 -13.31 -23.64 -0.90
N LEU A 198 -12.70 -22.82 -0.04
CA LEU A 198 -13.36 -22.19 1.10
C LEU A 198 -14.53 -21.28 0.66
N TYR A 199 -14.42 -20.61 -0.47
CA TYR A 199 -15.54 -19.83 -1.03
C TYR A 199 -16.74 -20.70 -1.42
N LYS A 200 -16.48 -21.92 -1.91
CA LYS A 200 -17.54 -22.89 -2.27
C LYS A 200 -18.15 -23.61 -1.06
N LEU A 201 -17.30 -23.97 -0.08
CA LEU A 201 -17.74 -24.67 1.12
C LEU A 201 -18.53 -23.74 2.07
N GLY A 202 -18.12 -22.47 2.12
CA GLY A 202 -18.59 -21.53 3.13
C GLY A 202 -18.12 -21.87 4.55
N ILE A 203 -18.09 -20.90 5.44
CA ILE A 203 -17.78 -21.10 6.86
C ILE A 203 -19.08 -21.00 7.67
N GLU A 204 -19.33 -21.99 8.53
CA GLU A 204 -20.52 -22.00 9.35
C GLU A 204 -20.72 -20.69 10.14
N PRO A 205 -21.95 -20.13 10.20
CA PRO A 205 -22.26 -18.84 10.81
C PRO A 205 -21.74 -18.69 12.24
N LYS A 206 -21.80 -19.77 13.02
CA LYS A 206 -21.39 -19.78 14.44
C LYS A 206 -19.91 -19.46 14.66
N TYR A 207 -19.03 -19.73 13.66
CA TYR A 207 -17.59 -19.48 13.76
C TYR A 207 -17.19 -18.14 13.13
N GLN A 208 -18.00 -17.59 12.22
CA GLN A 208 -17.60 -16.43 11.41
C GLN A 208 -17.21 -15.21 12.25
N ASN A 209 -17.97 -14.87 13.29
CA ASN A 209 -17.69 -13.68 14.11
C ASN A 209 -16.30 -13.74 14.78
N LEU A 210 -15.94 -14.88 15.35
CA LEU A 210 -14.65 -15.03 16.04
C LEU A 210 -13.48 -15.05 15.06
N LEU A 211 -13.62 -15.80 13.96
CA LEU A 211 -12.61 -15.88 12.91
C LEU A 211 -12.42 -14.52 12.22
N TRP A 212 -13.51 -13.82 11.93
CA TRP A 212 -13.48 -12.47 11.39
C TRP A 212 -12.72 -11.49 12.30
N LEU A 213 -12.99 -11.49 13.61
CA LEU A 213 -12.29 -10.63 14.57
C LEU A 213 -10.78 -10.93 14.63
N ALA A 214 -10.39 -12.18 14.47
CA ALA A 214 -8.99 -12.57 14.41
C ALA A 214 -8.30 -12.07 13.13
N PHE A 215 -8.94 -12.17 11.96
CA PHE A 215 -8.46 -11.56 10.72
C PHE A 215 -8.48 -10.04 10.80
N PHE A 216 -9.56 -9.46 11.33
CA PHE A 216 -9.69 -8.03 11.54
C PHE A 216 -8.56 -7.46 12.38
N SER A 217 -8.13 -8.13 13.44
CA SER A 217 -7.01 -7.65 14.28
C SER A 217 -5.73 -7.44 13.47
N SER A 218 -5.42 -8.37 12.56
CA SER A 218 -4.25 -8.26 11.68
C SER A 218 -4.41 -7.13 10.66
N PHE A 219 -5.55 -7.09 9.99
CA PHE A 219 -5.79 -6.11 8.94
C PHE A 219 -5.98 -4.69 9.50
N ALA A 220 -6.62 -4.53 10.66
CA ALA A 220 -6.78 -3.23 11.32
C ALA A 220 -5.44 -2.62 11.74
N VAL A 221 -4.53 -3.44 12.27
CA VAL A 221 -3.18 -2.96 12.60
C VAL A 221 -2.42 -2.53 11.35
N LYS A 222 -2.44 -3.34 10.29
CA LYS A 222 -1.63 -3.10 9.09
C LYS A 222 -2.24 -2.01 8.18
N THR A 223 -3.60 -1.85 8.14
CA THR A 223 -4.29 -0.75 7.41
C THR A 223 -4.10 0.62 8.05
N PRO A 224 -3.53 0.80 9.10
CA PRO A 224 -3.52 1.42 10.41
C PRO A 224 -4.87 2.07 10.80
N MET A 225 -5.84 1.25 11.18
CA MET A 225 -7.11 1.76 11.70
C MET A 225 -6.93 2.39 13.10
N TRP A 226 -7.73 3.41 13.40
CA TRP A 226 -7.82 3.89 14.77
C TRP A 226 -8.41 2.79 15.69
N PRO A 227 -7.90 2.54 16.92
CA PRO A 227 -6.80 3.22 17.61
C PRO A 227 -5.40 2.59 17.41
N VAL A 228 -5.27 1.53 16.64
CA VAL A 228 -4.03 0.73 16.48
C VAL A 228 -3.06 1.29 15.43
N HIS A 229 -3.20 2.56 15.06
CA HIS A 229 -2.44 3.24 14.00
C HIS A 229 -1.11 3.87 14.45
N THR A 230 -0.85 3.94 15.75
CA THR A 230 0.22 4.79 16.31
C THR A 230 1.64 4.35 15.95
N TRP A 231 1.83 3.16 15.44
CA TRP A 231 3.10 2.67 14.95
C TRP A 231 3.51 3.32 13.61
N LEU A 232 2.53 3.69 12.78
CA LEU A 232 2.77 4.15 11.42
C LEU A 232 3.54 5.48 11.36
N PRO A 233 3.14 6.56 12.09
CA PRO A 233 3.90 7.81 12.07
C PRO A 233 5.33 7.65 12.56
N ASP A 234 5.56 6.83 13.61
CA ASP A 234 6.89 6.59 14.15
C ASP A 234 7.76 5.81 13.15
N ALA A 235 7.21 4.77 12.51
CA ALA A 235 7.90 4.00 11.48
C ALA A 235 8.29 4.88 10.28
N HIS A 236 7.36 5.70 9.76
CA HIS A 236 7.63 6.58 8.63
C HIS A 236 8.68 7.64 8.93
N VAL A 237 8.62 8.26 10.11
CA VAL A 237 9.56 9.31 10.51
C VAL A 237 10.99 8.80 10.54
N GLU A 238 11.18 7.60 11.06
CA GLU A 238 12.52 7.02 11.20
C GLU A 238 13.00 6.28 9.95
N ALA A 239 12.12 5.67 9.17
CA ALA A 239 12.51 4.95 7.96
C ALA A 239 13.27 5.82 6.95
N PRO A 240 14.26 5.27 6.22
CA PRO A 240 14.82 5.96 5.06
C PRO A 240 13.74 6.21 4.00
N THR A 241 13.97 7.15 3.09
CA THR A 241 12.95 7.58 2.09
C THR A 241 12.33 6.40 1.34
N ALA A 242 13.16 5.50 0.77
CA ALA A 242 12.67 4.33 0.06
C ALA A 242 11.87 3.36 0.97
N GLY A 243 12.26 3.22 2.25
CA GLY A 243 11.48 2.45 3.24
C GLY A 243 10.11 3.05 3.51
N SER A 244 10.02 4.39 3.67
CA SER A 244 8.75 5.09 3.82
C SER A 244 7.87 4.94 2.58
N VAL A 245 8.46 4.98 1.38
CA VAL A 245 7.74 4.79 0.11
C VAL A 245 7.13 3.38 0.03
N LEU A 246 7.93 2.33 0.25
CA LEU A 246 7.42 0.93 0.21
C LEU A 246 6.33 0.69 1.25
N LEU A 247 6.50 1.23 2.46
CA LEU A 247 5.54 1.10 3.54
C LEU A 247 4.20 1.79 3.17
N ALA A 248 4.23 3.03 2.70
CA ALA A 248 3.03 3.78 2.34
C ALA A 248 2.39 3.28 1.04
N ALA A 249 3.18 2.98 0.01
CA ALA A 249 2.65 2.63 -1.30
C ALA A 249 1.99 1.25 -1.33
N ILE A 250 2.55 0.25 -0.62
CA ILE A 250 2.16 -1.14 -0.84
C ILE A 250 1.76 -1.86 0.45
N LEU A 251 2.57 -1.77 1.53
CA LEU A 251 2.33 -2.53 2.76
C LEU A 251 0.95 -2.29 3.38
N LEU A 252 0.47 -1.05 3.36
CA LEU A 252 -0.88 -0.72 3.85
C LEU A 252 -1.98 -1.38 3.00
N LYS A 253 -1.76 -1.52 1.68
CA LYS A 253 -2.73 -2.08 0.73
C LYS A 253 -2.90 -3.58 0.85
N MET A 254 -1.89 -4.30 1.35
CA MET A 254 -2.03 -5.73 1.65
C MET A 254 -3.18 -6.00 2.62
N ALA A 255 -3.40 -5.12 3.60
CA ALA A 255 -4.50 -5.28 4.56
C ALA A 255 -5.85 -4.89 3.96
N GLY A 256 -5.91 -3.83 3.14
CA GLY A 256 -7.12 -3.49 2.37
C GLY A 256 -7.53 -4.62 1.43
N TYR A 257 -6.56 -5.20 0.71
CA TYR A 257 -6.76 -6.41 -0.08
C TYR A 257 -7.27 -7.58 0.78
N GLY A 258 -6.69 -7.77 1.97
CA GLY A 258 -7.10 -8.80 2.92
C GLY A 258 -8.55 -8.63 3.39
N PHE A 259 -9.01 -7.40 3.65
CA PHE A 259 -10.42 -7.14 3.97
C PHE A 259 -11.34 -7.55 2.83
N ILE A 260 -11.01 -7.18 1.58
CA ILE A 260 -11.80 -7.54 0.41
C ILE A 260 -11.80 -9.06 0.21
N ARG A 261 -10.63 -9.68 0.18
CA ARG A 261 -10.44 -11.09 -0.16
C ARG A 261 -10.94 -12.03 0.93
N PHE A 262 -10.66 -11.75 2.19
CA PHE A 262 -10.93 -12.69 3.27
C PHE A 262 -12.08 -12.25 4.17
N SER A 263 -12.13 -10.99 4.62
CA SER A 263 -13.20 -10.58 5.54
C SER A 263 -14.57 -10.61 4.86
N ILE A 264 -14.69 -10.05 3.64
CA ILE A 264 -15.95 -10.07 2.87
C ILE A 264 -16.15 -11.46 2.25
N GLY A 265 -15.11 -12.03 1.62
CA GLY A 265 -15.26 -13.27 0.84
C GLY A 265 -15.48 -14.53 1.68
N LEU A 266 -14.86 -14.66 2.86
CA LEU A 266 -14.98 -15.87 3.70
C LEU A 266 -15.99 -15.71 4.84
N PHE A 267 -16.25 -14.49 5.32
CA PHE A 267 -17.07 -14.24 6.51
C PHE A 267 -18.16 -13.22 6.23
N PRO A 268 -19.09 -13.48 5.28
CA PRO A 268 -20.09 -12.50 4.88
C PRO A 268 -21.01 -12.07 6.02
N ILE A 269 -21.48 -13.00 6.87
CA ILE A 269 -22.38 -12.70 8.00
C ILE A 269 -21.67 -11.84 9.05
N ALA A 270 -20.42 -12.19 9.38
CA ALA A 270 -19.64 -11.39 10.33
C ALA A 270 -19.34 -10.00 9.77
N SER A 271 -19.07 -9.88 8.47
CA SER A 271 -18.88 -8.58 7.82
C SER A 271 -20.12 -7.69 7.91
N GLU A 272 -21.32 -8.26 7.74
CA GLU A 272 -22.59 -7.54 7.96
C GLU A 272 -22.71 -7.09 9.44
N ASN A 273 -22.47 -8.01 10.38
CA ASN A 273 -22.58 -7.73 11.82
C ASN A 273 -21.64 -6.64 12.31
N PHE A 274 -20.42 -6.56 11.76
CA PHE A 274 -19.39 -5.60 12.18
C PHE A 274 -19.30 -4.36 11.30
N THR A 275 -20.19 -4.18 10.30
CA THR A 275 -20.19 -3.00 9.41
C THR A 275 -20.24 -1.69 10.20
N LEU A 276 -21.12 -1.59 11.22
CA LEU A 276 -21.23 -0.39 12.06
C LEU A 276 -19.95 -0.08 12.82
N LEU A 277 -19.26 -1.12 13.33
CA LEU A 277 -17.94 -0.98 13.98
C LEU A 277 -16.93 -0.39 12.99
N ILE A 278 -16.86 -0.94 11.77
CA ILE A 278 -15.92 -0.45 10.75
C ILE A 278 -16.25 0.98 10.34
N TYR A 279 -17.51 1.31 10.12
CA TYR A 279 -17.91 2.69 9.79
C TYR A 279 -17.46 3.67 10.89
N THR A 280 -17.70 3.32 12.15
CA THR A 280 -17.31 4.16 13.28
C THR A 280 -15.80 4.39 13.33
N LEU A 281 -15.00 3.30 13.25
CA LEU A 281 -13.54 3.39 13.27
C LEU A 281 -12.99 4.15 12.05
N SER A 282 -13.59 3.95 10.88
CA SER A 282 -13.23 4.65 9.64
C SER A 282 -13.51 6.16 9.73
N LEU A 283 -14.69 6.55 10.24
CA LEU A 283 -15.02 7.97 10.44
C LEU A 283 -14.08 8.65 11.46
N ILE A 284 -13.74 7.96 12.55
CA ILE A 284 -12.76 8.46 13.51
C ILE A 284 -11.39 8.61 12.81
N ALA A 285 -10.97 7.62 12.02
CA ALA A 285 -9.73 7.71 11.26
C ALA A 285 -9.76 8.91 10.30
N ILE A 286 -10.83 9.10 9.52
CA ILE A 286 -10.96 10.21 8.56
C ILE A 286 -10.90 11.57 9.28
N VAL A 287 -11.73 11.79 10.28
CA VAL A 287 -11.89 13.12 10.89
C VAL A 287 -10.79 13.40 11.92
N TYR A 288 -10.62 12.52 12.90
CA TYR A 288 -9.67 12.73 13.99
C TYR A 288 -8.23 12.79 13.50
N THR A 289 -7.81 11.85 12.64
CA THR A 289 -6.41 11.86 12.20
C THR A 289 -6.09 13.00 11.24
N SER A 290 -7.09 13.54 10.53
CA SER A 290 -6.94 14.78 9.74
C SER A 290 -6.66 15.98 10.62
N PHE A 291 -7.34 16.14 11.77
CA PHE A 291 -7.00 17.17 12.75
C PHE A 291 -5.61 16.95 13.33
N VAL A 292 -5.23 15.71 13.62
CA VAL A 292 -3.89 15.38 14.10
C VAL A 292 -2.84 15.74 13.03
N ALA A 293 -3.10 15.45 11.75
CA ALA A 293 -2.22 15.82 10.64
C ALA A 293 -2.02 17.34 10.53
N LEU A 294 -3.10 18.11 10.67
CA LEU A 294 -3.06 19.58 10.62
C LEU A 294 -2.12 20.20 11.68
N MET A 295 -2.02 19.56 12.85
CA MET A 295 -1.22 20.05 13.98
C MET A 295 0.24 19.57 13.97
N GLN A 296 0.67 18.82 12.94
CA GLN A 296 2.05 18.33 12.89
C GLN A 296 3.04 19.42 12.44
N ASP A 297 4.20 19.44 13.09
CA ASP A 297 5.34 20.27 12.72
C ASP A 297 6.35 19.54 11.81
N ASP A 298 6.32 18.22 11.77
CA ASP A 298 7.16 17.37 10.93
C ASP A 298 6.41 16.96 9.67
N MET A 299 6.98 17.27 8.48
CA MET A 299 6.37 16.95 7.18
C MET A 299 6.09 15.45 7.00
N LYS A 300 7.01 14.56 7.44
CA LYS A 300 6.80 13.11 7.36
C LYS A 300 5.66 12.63 8.25
N LYS A 301 5.54 13.20 9.46
CA LYS A 301 4.42 12.88 10.36
C LYS A 301 3.09 13.32 9.78
N LEU A 302 3.03 14.52 9.20
CA LEU A 302 1.84 15.03 8.56
C LEU A 302 1.37 14.09 7.45
N ILE A 303 2.27 13.69 6.53
CA ILE A 303 1.95 12.76 5.44
C ILE A 303 1.58 11.37 5.99
N ALA A 304 2.21 10.91 7.06
CA ALA A 304 1.86 9.63 7.68
C ALA A 304 0.43 9.63 8.28
N TYR A 305 0.03 10.71 8.97
CA TYR A 305 -1.34 10.84 9.48
C TYR A 305 -2.36 11.04 8.37
N SER A 306 -2.02 11.75 7.29
CA SER A 306 -2.89 11.82 6.12
C SER A 306 -3.13 10.44 5.50
N SER A 307 -2.13 9.55 5.50
CA SER A 307 -2.29 8.17 5.06
C SER A 307 -3.28 7.38 5.91
N VAL A 308 -3.31 7.60 7.23
CA VAL A 308 -4.32 7.00 8.12
C VAL A 308 -5.73 7.46 7.73
N ALA A 309 -5.90 8.76 7.46
CA ALA A 309 -7.19 9.30 7.03
C ALA A 309 -7.66 8.71 5.68
N HIS A 310 -6.78 8.65 4.68
CA HIS A 310 -7.09 8.06 3.36
C HIS A 310 -7.39 6.56 3.45
N MET A 311 -6.68 5.81 4.30
CA MET A 311 -7.02 4.40 4.55
C MET A 311 -8.34 4.24 5.31
N GLY A 312 -8.77 5.25 6.08
CA GLY A 312 -10.12 5.32 6.64
C GLY A 312 -11.20 5.36 5.56
N TYR A 313 -11.00 6.12 4.47
CA TYR A 313 -11.90 6.06 3.30
C TYR A 313 -11.91 4.68 2.66
N VAL A 314 -10.74 4.05 2.51
CA VAL A 314 -10.64 2.70 1.93
C VAL A 314 -11.46 1.70 2.75
N THR A 315 -11.29 1.65 4.07
CA THR A 315 -12.05 0.73 4.92
C THR A 315 -13.54 1.05 4.94
N LEU A 316 -13.92 2.33 4.90
CA LEU A 316 -15.28 2.75 4.77
C LEU A 316 -15.91 2.21 3.48
N GLY A 317 -15.28 2.44 2.33
CA GLY A 317 -15.78 1.99 1.04
C GLY A 317 -15.81 0.47 0.87
N ILE A 318 -14.84 -0.27 1.42
CA ILE A 318 -14.84 -1.74 1.41
C ILE A 318 -16.12 -2.29 2.06
N PHE A 319 -16.52 -1.75 3.21
CA PHE A 319 -17.64 -2.26 4.00
C PHE A 319 -19.01 -1.65 3.63
N THR A 320 -19.08 -0.83 2.58
CA THR A 320 -20.39 -0.52 1.94
C THR A 320 -20.93 -1.72 1.16
N ILE A 321 -20.05 -2.63 0.74
CA ILE A 321 -20.38 -3.88 0.01
C ILE A 321 -21.29 -3.61 -1.20
N ASN A 322 -21.05 -2.50 -1.86
CA ASN A 322 -21.67 -2.15 -3.14
C ASN A 322 -20.59 -1.84 -4.19
N GLN A 323 -21.01 -1.84 -5.45
CA GLN A 323 -20.08 -1.71 -6.59
C GLN A 323 -19.19 -0.47 -6.47
N GLN A 324 -19.79 0.71 -6.24
CA GLN A 324 -19.04 1.97 -6.20
C GLN A 324 -18.08 2.04 -5.02
N GLY A 325 -18.48 1.57 -3.84
CA GLY A 325 -17.62 1.60 -2.66
C GLY A 325 -16.39 0.68 -2.79
N LEU A 326 -16.59 -0.52 -3.33
CA LEU A 326 -15.48 -1.46 -3.55
C LEU A 326 -14.54 -1.00 -4.67
N GLU A 327 -15.08 -0.58 -5.82
CA GLU A 327 -14.28 0.00 -6.91
C GLU A 327 -13.51 1.23 -6.42
N GLY A 328 -14.20 2.15 -5.76
CA GLY A 328 -13.58 3.33 -5.18
C GLY A 328 -12.47 3.00 -4.20
N SER A 329 -12.64 1.96 -3.36
CA SER A 329 -11.64 1.54 -2.39
C SER A 329 -10.37 1.00 -3.06
N ILE A 330 -10.50 0.20 -4.13
CA ILE A 330 -9.35 -0.32 -4.87
C ILE A 330 -8.64 0.83 -5.60
N ILE A 331 -9.39 1.70 -6.28
CA ILE A 331 -8.82 2.87 -6.96
C ILE A 331 -8.12 3.80 -5.96
N GLN A 332 -8.74 4.03 -4.79
CA GLN A 332 -8.13 4.84 -3.73
C GLN A 332 -6.84 4.20 -3.19
N MET A 333 -6.79 2.90 -3.04
CA MET A 333 -5.55 2.21 -2.66
C MET A 333 -4.44 2.40 -3.70
N ILE A 334 -4.74 2.27 -4.99
CA ILE A 334 -3.77 2.49 -6.08
C ILE A 334 -3.33 3.96 -6.12
N SER A 335 -4.29 4.89 -6.12
CA SER A 335 -4.02 6.32 -6.12
C SER A 335 -3.19 6.77 -4.91
N HIS A 336 -3.62 6.38 -3.70
CA HIS A 336 -2.86 6.67 -2.48
C HIS A 336 -1.45 6.06 -2.54
N GLY A 337 -1.28 4.88 -3.16
CA GLY A 337 0.04 4.28 -3.38
C GLY A 337 0.97 5.20 -4.18
N LEU A 338 0.48 5.74 -5.29
CA LEU A 338 1.23 6.64 -6.17
C LEU A 338 1.50 8.00 -5.50
N VAL A 339 0.46 8.61 -4.93
CA VAL A 339 0.52 9.97 -4.35
C VAL A 339 1.35 9.98 -3.06
N SER A 340 1.16 9.01 -2.16
CA SER A 340 1.94 8.94 -0.93
C SER A 340 3.41 8.65 -1.19
N ALA A 341 3.72 7.76 -2.15
CA ALA A 341 5.09 7.53 -2.61
C ALA A 341 5.75 8.83 -3.07
N ALA A 342 5.06 9.60 -3.91
CA ALA A 342 5.53 10.86 -4.43
C ALA A 342 5.76 11.92 -3.33
N LEU A 343 4.82 12.05 -2.39
CA LEU A 343 4.96 12.96 -1.25
C LEU A 343 6.14 12.57 -0.35
N PHE A 344 6.36 11.27 -0.07
CA PHE A 344 7.53 10.83 0.68
C PHE A 344 8.84 11.06 -0.08
N PHE A 345 8.87 10.88 -1.41
CA PHE A 345 10.03 11.29 -2.21
C PHE A 345 10.26 12.79 -2.15
N CYS A 346 9.23 13.62 -2.25
CA CYS A 346 9.36 15.08 -2.13
C CYS A 346 9.96 15.48 -0.78
N VAL A 347 9.47 14.92 0.34
CA VAL A 347 10.05 15.21 1.66
C VAL A 347 11.46 14.66 1.78
N GLY A 348 11.75 13.48 1.21
CA GLY A 348 13.08 12.91 1.14
C GLY A 348 14.07 13.81 0.42
N ILE A 349 13.68 14.39 -0.71
CA ILE A 349 14.46 15.35 -1.50
C ILE A 349 14.84 16.59 -0.68
N LEU A 350 13.90 17.17 0.06
CA LEU A 350 14.19 18.30 0.95
C LEU A 350 15.12 17.90 2.10
N TYR A 351 14.84 16.73 2.71
CA TYR A 351 15.65 16.22 3.80
C TYR A 351 17.11 15.95 3.41
N GLU A 352 17.37 15.41 2.23
CA GLU A 352 18.74 15.21 1.72
C GLU A 352 19.54 16.49 1.59
N ARG A 353 18.85 17.61 1.29
CA ARG A 353 19.50 18.93 1.11
C ARG A 353 19.72 19.67 2.42
N ARG A 354 18.79 19.56 3.37
CA ARG A 354 18.76 20.38 4.60
C ARG A 354 18.97 19.59 5.89
N HIS A 355 18.79 18.27 5.86
CA HIS A 355 18.79 17.38 7.04
C HIS A 355 17.77 17.79 8.13
N SER A 356 16.70 18.46 7.74
CA SER A 356 15.56 18.79 8.59
C SER A 356 14.25 18.37 7.93
N ARG A 357 13.25 17.99 8.75
CA ARG A 357 11.89 17.66 8.32
C ARG A 357 10.88 18.66 8.89
N LEU A 358 11.34 19.60 9.70
CA LEU A 358 10.48 20.56 10.36
C LEU A 358 9.99 21.62 9.37
N ILE A 359 8.68 21.82 9.31
CA ILE A 359 8.03 22.75 8.39
C ILE A 359 8.55 24.18 8.60
N LYS A 360 8.82 24.56 9.84
CA LYS A 360 9.34 25.90 10.20
C LYS A 360 10.73 26.22 9.64
N ASP A 361 11.51 25.20 9.26
CA ASP A 361 12.86 25.39 8.72
C ASP A 361 12.85 25.75 7.23
N TYR A 362 11.66 25.74 6.61
CA TYR A 362 11.43 26.02 5.21
C TYR A 362 10.56 27.27 5.02
N GLY A 363 10.49 27.77 3.80
CA GLY A 363 9.69 28.89 3.36
C GLY A 363 10.28 29.52 2.10
N GLY A 364 9.43 29.92 1.14
CA GLY A 364 9.87 30.56 -0.09
C GLY A 364 10.62 29.63 -1.07
N ILE A 365 10.49 28.32 -0.95
CA ILE A 365 11.21 27.34 -1.78
C ILE A 365 10.92 27.55 -3.27
N VAL A 366 9.75 28.06 -3.66
CA VAL A 366 9.38 28.30 -5.06
C VAL A 366 10.41 29.15 -5.82
N SER A 367 11.05 30.11 -5.14
CA SER A 367 12.06 31.00 -5.75
C SER A 367 13.38 30.28 -6.05
N ILE A 368 13.67 29.15 -5.39
CA ILE A 368 14.94 28.43 -5.49
C ILE A 368 14.76 27.12 -6.25
N MET A 369 13.66 26.41 -6.00
CA MET A 369 13.34 25.10 -6.55
C MET A 369 11.99 25.12 -7.29
N PRO A 370 11.82 25.84 -8.39
CA PRO A 370 10.55 25.99 -9.08
C PRO A 370 10.02 24.65 -9.65
N LYS A 371 10.88 23.78 -10.17
CA LYS A 371 10.47 22.46 -10.68
C LYS A 371 9.94 21.58 -9.56
N TYR A 372 10.60 21.58 -8.40
CA TYR A 372 10.13 20.91 -7.21
C TYR A 372 8.76 21.41 -6.77
N ALA A 373 8.57 22.73 -6.73
CA ALA A 373 7.31 23.34 -6.32
C ALA A 373 6.13 22.90 -7.21
N VAL A 374 6.32 22.86 -8.54
CA VAL A 374 5.29 22.41 -9.47
C VAL A 374 4.92 20.95 -9.24
N LEU A 375 5.91 20.06 -9.12
CA LEU A 375 5.62 18.62 -8.92
C LEU A 375 4.99 18.36 -7.55
N LEU A 376 5.47 19.03 -6.48
CA LEU A 376 4.83 18.94 -5.17
C LEU A 376 3.38 19.44 -5.19
N MET A 377 3.06 20.49 -5.99
CA MET A 377 1.68 20.98 -6.13
C MET A 377 0.77 19.91 -6.74
N ILE A 378 1.22 19.22 -7.81
CA ILE A 378 0.45 18.13 -8.44
C ILE A 378 0.08 17.07 -7.39
N PHE A 379 1.04 16.61 -6.58
CA PHE A 379 0.78 15.60 -5.57
C PHE A 379 -0.03 16.12 -4.38
N THR A 380 0.15 17.40 -4.02
CA THR A 380 -0.69 18.07 -3.01
C THR A 380 -2.15 18.10 -3.45
N LEU A 381 -2.42 18.49 -4.69
CA LEU A 381 -3.77 18.54 -5.24
C LEU A 381 -4.37 17.12 -5.41
N ALA A 382 -3.56 16.14 -5.78
CA ALA A 382 -3.98 14.76 -5.85
C ALA A 382 -4.32 14.15 -4.48
N ALA A 383 -3.57 14.53 -3.44
CA ALA A 383 -3.85 14.13 -2.06
C ALA A 383 -5.12 14.79 -1.46
N ILE A 384 -5.56 15.91 -2.01
CA ILE A 384 -6.82 16.58 -1.64
C ILE A 384 -8.02 15.95 -2.36
N GLY A 385 -7.77 15.20 -3.44
CA GLY A 385 -8.83 14.71 -4.31
C GLY A 385 -9.34 15.78 -5.29
N LEU A 386 -8.44 16.56 -5.92
CA LEU A 386 -8.84 17.50 -6.95
C LEU A 386 -9.33 16.75 -8.21
N PRO A 387 -10.50 17.12 -8.80
CA PRO A 387 -10.92 16.57 -10.10
C PRO A 387 -9.83 16.66 -11.17
N GLY A 388 -9.64 15.56 -11.93
CA GLY A 388 -8.53 15.40 -12.87
C GLY A 388 -7.31 14.71 -12.28
N THR A 389 -7.36 14.28 -11.03
CA THR A 389 -6.35 13.43 -10.38
C THR A 389 -6.96 12.11 -9.91
N SER A 390 -6.14 11.06 -9.81
CA SER A 390 -6.61 9.72 -9.45
C SER A 390 -7.21 9.63 -8.04
N GLY A 391 -6.80 10.51 -7.12
CA GLY A 391 -7.35 10.59 -5.76
C GLY A 391 -8.83 10.95 -5.72
N PHE A 392 -9.24 11.86 -6.60
CA PHE A 392 -10.64 12.25 -6.72
C PHE A 392 -11.55 11.07 -7.07
N ILE A 393 -11.15 10.26 -8.04
CA ILE A 393 -11.97 9.12 -8.52
C ILE A 393 -12.23 8.14 -7.37
N GLY A 394 -11.18 7.76 -6.63
CA GLY A 394 -11.30 6.81 -5.53
C GLY A 394 -12.21 7.32 -4.40
N GLU A 395 -11.93 8.53 -3.89
CA GLU A 395 -12.71 9.11 -2.78
C GLU A 395 -14.14 9.43 -3.18
N PHE A 396 -14.36 9.93 -4.40
CA PHE A 396 -15.70 10.23 -4.91
C PHE A 396 -16.56 8.96 -5.00
N LEU A 397 -16.04 7.87 -5.57
CA LEU A 397 -16.76 6.59 -5.65
C LEU A 397 -17.07 6.02 -4.26
N ILE A 398 -16.10 6.11 -3.31
CA ILE A 398 -16.35 5.69 -1.92
C ILE A 398 -17.49 6.49 -1.29
N LEU A 399 -17.48 7.82 -1.45
CA LEU A 399 -18.54 8.67 -0.90
C LEU A 399 -19.88 8.36 -1.55
N MET A 400 -19.93 8.14 -2.86
CA MET A 400 -21.15 7.75 -3.58
C MET A 400 -21.67 6.39 -3.12
N GLY A 401 -20.79 5.39 -2.95
CA GLY A 401 -21.15 4.08 -2.41
C GLY A 401 -21.66 4.19 -0.97
N THR A 402 -20.98 4.97 -0.13
CA THR A 402 -21.39 5.20 1.26
C THR A 402 -22.72 5.95 1.36
N PHE A 403 -22.97 6.92 0.48
CA PHE A 403 -24.23 7.69 0.45
C PHE A 403 -25.43 6.79 0.19
N LYS A 404 -25.28 5.76 -0.64
CA LYS A 404 -26.36 4.79 -0.91
C LYS A 404 -26.73 3.96 0.33
N GLU A 405 -25.77 3.67 1.19
CA GLU A 405 -25.99 2.90 2.42
C GLU A 405 -26.41 3.78 3.60
N SER A 406 -25.77 4.94 3.75
CA SER A 406 -26.03 5.85 4.86
C SER A 406 -25.66 7.30 4.53
N PHE A 407 -26.68 8.14 4.42
CA PHE A 407 -26.50 9.59 4.25
C PHE A 407 -25.65 10.22 5.36
N LEU A 408 -25.90 9.85 6.62
CA LEU A 408 -25.18 10.40 7.78
C LEU A 408 -23.69 10.06 7.73
N VAL A 409 -23.33 8.80 7.46
CA VAL A 409 -21.95 8.34 7.36
C VAL A 409 -21.22 9.06 6.23
N ALA A 410 -21.85 9.18 5.06
CA ALA A 410 -21.29 9.88 3.91
C ALA A 410 -21.07 11.37 4.20
N THR A 411 -22.00 12.02 4.89
CA THR A 411 -21.92 13.44 5.28
C THR A 411 -20.74 13.66 6.23
N ILE A 412 -20.57 12.81 7.24
CA ILE A 412 -19.41 12.92 8.16
C ILE A 412 -18.10 12.64 7.41
N ALA A 413 -18.06 11.62 6.56
CA ALA A 413 -16.88 11.29 5.76
C ALA A 413 -16.48 12.45 4.83
N SER A 414 -17.44 13.17 4.23
CA SER A 414 -17.15 14.30 3.34
C SER A 414 -16.40 15.46 4.02
N LEU A 415 -16.49 15.60 5.35
CA LEU A 415 -15.66 16.55 6.11
C LEU A 415 -14.17 16.25 5.97
N GLY A 416 -13.80 14.99 5.76
CA GLY A 416 -12.42 14.59 5.56
C GLY A 416 -11.80 15.22 4.31
N VAL A 417 -12.56 15.43 3.22
CA VAL A 417 -12.07 16.11 2.00
C VAL A 417 -11.71 17.56 2.32
N VAL A 418 -12.55 18.26 3.08
CA VAL A 418 -12.29 19.65 3.52
C VAL A 418 -11.04 19.70 4.41
N LEU A 419 -10.93 18.77 5.34
CA LEU A 419 -9.77 18.67 6.24
C LEU A 419 -8.49 18.32 5.47
N ALA A 420 -8.56 17.44 4.46
CA ALA A 420 -7.44 17.12 3.58
C ALA A 420 -6.93 18.36 2.85
N ALA A 421 -7.85 19.17 2.30
CA ALA A 421 -7.50 20.45 1.71
C ALA A 421 -6.83 21.40 2.73
N ALA A 422 -7.35 21.45 3.94
CA ALA A 422 -6.82 22.31 4.98
C ALA A 422 -5.36 21.94 5.32
N TYR A 423 -5.06 20.69 5.68
CA TYR A 423 -3.69 20.35 6.10
C TYR A 423 -2.69 20.29 4.93
N MET A 424 -3.10 19.88 3.73
CA MET A 424 -2.19 19.78 2.58
C MET A 424 -1.86 21.16 2.00
N LEU A 425 -2.86 22.04 1.81
CA LEU A 425 -2.60 23.41 1.35
C LEU A 425 -1.85 24.24 2.41
N TRP A 426 -2.11 23.99 3.70
CA TRP A 426 -1.37 24.61 4.79
C TRP A 426 0.10 24.18 4.81
N LEU A 427 0.37 22.88 4.58
CA LEU A 427 1.74 22.38 4.39
C LEU A 427 2.41 23.05 3.20
N TYR A 428 1.75 23.05 2.04
CA TYR A 428 2.29 23.63 0.81
C TYR A 428 2.60 25.12 1.00
N LYS A 429 1.65 25.89 1.57
CA LYS A 429 1.83 27.32 1.84
C LYS A 429 3.05 27.58 2.71
N ARG A 430 3.23 26.82 3.80
CA ARG A 430 4.33 27.03 4.75
C ARG A 430 5.70 26.66 4.18
N VAL A 431 5.76 25.62 3.34
CA VAL A 431 7.02 25.13 2.78
C VAL A 431 7.40 25.87 1.50
N VAL A 432 6.46 26.03 0.56
CA VAL A 432 6.75 26.51 -0.79
C VAL A 432 6.64 28.02 -0.93
N PHE A 433 5.61 28.61 -0.32
CA PHE A 433 5.39 30.06 -0.35
C PHE A 433 5.97 30.78 0.86
N GLY A 434 5.81 32.08 0.89
CA GLY A 434 6.30 32.94 1.95
C GLY A 434 7.68 33.51 1.70
N LYS A 435 8.24 34.16 2.74
CA LYS A 435 9.57 34.81 2.68
C LYS A 435 10.66 33.78 2.92
N LEU A 436 11.73 33.86 2.18
CA LEU A 436 12.93 33.04 2.33
C LEU A 436 13.73 33.54 3.53
N ILE A 437 13.33 33.11 4.74
CA ILE A 437 13.91 33.59 6.00
C ILE A 437 15.27 32.92 6.24
N ASN A 438 15.41 31.67 5.89
CA ASN A 438 16.62 30.91 6.15
C ASN A 438 17.61 31.03 4.99
N LYS A 439 18.74 31.70 5.19
CA LYS A 439 19.79 31.93 4.17
C LYS A 439 20.42 30.62 3.67
N ASP A 440 20.40 29.55 4.46
CA ASP A 440 20.96 28.26 4.04
C ASP A 440 20.16 27.61 2.88
N LEU A 441 18.88 27.97 2.74
CA LEU A 441 18.04 27.51 1.64
C LEU A 441 18.52 28.04 0.28
N LEU A 442 19.13 29.22 0.22
CA LEU A 442 19.64 29.84 -1.03
C LEU A 442 20.65 28.96 -1.78
N LYS A 443 21.33 28.05 -1.07
CA LYS A 443 22.34 27.15 -1.65
C LYS A 443 21.74 25.81 -2.15
N MET A 444 20.45 25.58 -1.96
CA MET A 444 19.81 24.32 -2.34
C MET A 444 19.64 24.26 -3.87
N PRO A 445 20.19 23.23 -4.53
CA PRO A 445 19.95 23.02 -5.96
C PRO A 445 18.52 22.52 -6.19
N ASP A 446 17.92 22.88 -7.32
CA ASP A 446 16.64 22.30 -7.76
C ASP A 446 16.78 20.82 -8.11
N LEU A 447 15.74 20.19 -8.59
CA LEU A 447 15.67 18.77 -8.90
C LEU A 447 16.74 18.32 -9.90
N ASN A 448 17.41 17.22 -9.60
CA ASN A 448 18.30 16.54 -10.53
C ASN A 448 17.54 15.60 -11.49
N LYS A 449 18.23 15.07 -12.51
CA LYS A 449 17.61 14.20 -13.53
C LYS A 449 16.90 12.97 -12.95
N SER A 450 17.49 12.30 -11.95
CA SER A 450 16.89 11.11 -11.31
C SER A 450 15.66 11.48 -10.49
N GLU A 451 15.68 12.60 -9.76
CA GLU A 451 14.55 13.10 -8.99
C GLU A 451 13.38 13.52 -9.90
N ILE A 452 13.69 14.21 -11.02
CA ILE A 452 12.68 14.55 -12.04
C ILE A 452 12.09 13.26 -12.61
N PHE A 453 12.91 12.28 -12.97
CA PHE A 453 12.43 10.99 -13.47
C PHE A 453 11.47 10.30 -12.50
N ILE A 454 11.85 10.18 -11.22
CA ILE A 454 11.00 9.54 -10.19
C ILE A 454 9.66 10.29 -10.06
N LEU A 455 9.70 11.61 -9.84
CA LEU A 455 8.48 12.37 -9.60
C LEU A 455 7.59 12.45 -10.85
N THR A 456 8.17 12.59 -12.05
CA THR A 456 7.40 12.60 -13.30
C THR A 456 6.77 11.24 -13.58
N SER A 457 7.50 10.14 -13.34
CA SER A 457 6.95 8.78 -13.49
C SER A 457 5.75 8.53 -12.56
N LEU A 458 5.70 9.15 -11.38
CA LEU A 458 4.56 9.09 -10.47
C LEU A 458 3.44 10.07 -10.84
N ALA A 459 3.78 11.26 -11.36
CA ALA A 459 2.79 12.26 -11.75
C ALA A 459 1.96 11.83 -12.97
N LEU A 460 2.60 11.16 -13.95
CA LEU A 460 1.92 10.71 -15.16
C LEU A 460 0.72 9.79 -14.88
N PRO A 461 0.84 8.66 -14.15
CA PRO A 461 -0.31 7.81 -13.85
C PRO A 461 -1.33 8.50 -12.93
N VAL A 462 -0.91 9.39 -12.02
CA VAL A 462 -1.84 10.14 -11.17
C VAL A 462 -2.77 11.04 -12.00
N LEU A 463 -2.24 11.73 -13.01
CA LEU A 463 -3.03 12.57 -13.91
C LEU A 463 -3.80 11.73 -14.95
N PHE A 464 -3.15 10.72 -15.52
CA PHE A 464 -3.78 9.85 -16.51
C PHE A 464 -5.02 9.16 -15.96
N PHE A 465 -4.91 8.47 -14.84
CA PHE A 465 -6.05 7.78 -14.21
C PHE A 465 -7.05 8.74 -13.56
N GLY A 466 -6.67 9.98 -13.29
CA GLY A 466 -7.59 11.02 -12.85
C GLY A 466 -8.51 11.54 -13.97
N ILE A 467 -8.05 11.46 -15.23
CA ILE A 467 -8.81 11.88 -16.42
C ILE A 467 -9.50 10.68 -17.07
N TYR A 468 -8.81 9.55 -17.15
CA TYR A 468 -9.27 8.32 -17.80
C TYR A 468 -9.12 7.11 -16.88
N PRO A 469 -10.06 6.92 -15.92
CA PRO A 469 -10.02 5.82 -14.96
C PRO A 469 -10.47 4.47 -15.53
N GLU A 470 -11.05 4.45 -16.72
CA GLU A 470 -11.68 3.29 -17.34
C GLU A 470 -10.78 2.04 -17.41
N PRO A 471 -9.47 2.13 -17.71
CA PRO A 471 -8.61 0.95 -17.69
C PRO A 471 -8.52 0.26 -16.32
N LEU A 472 -8.59 1.04 -15.23
CA LEU A 472 -8.63 0.48 -13.88
C LEU A 472 -9.99 -0.13 -13.55
N LEU A 473 -11.07 0.60 -13.86
CA LEU A 473 -12.44 0.17 -13.60
C LEU A 473 -12.77 -1.12 -14.35
N ASN A 474 -12.51 -1.18 -15.65
CA ASN A 474 -12.78 -2.37 -16.47
C ASN A 474 -12.01 -3.60 -15.97
N THR A 475 -10.80 -3.41 -15.42
CA THR A 475 -10.01 -4.53 -14.87
C THR A 475 -10.67 -5.14 -13.64
N ILE A 476 -11.31 -4.34 -12.78
CA ILE A 476 -11.80 -4.77 -11.46
C ILE A 476 -13.29 -5.10 -11.44
N GLU A 477 -14.08 -4.57 -12.37
CA GLU A 477 -15.56 -4.58 -12.37
C GLU A 477 -16.14 -5.99 -12.22
N THR A 478 -15.73 -6.93 -13.08
CA THR A 478 -16.25 -8.30 -13.10
C THR A 478 -15.93 -9.05 -11.79
N SER A 479 -14.69 -8.89 -11.30
CA SER A 479 -14.26 -9.55 -10.05
C SER A 479 -15.01 -8.99 -8.83
N ILE A 480 -15.29 -7.69 -8.80
CA ILE A 480 -16.07 -7.05 -7.73
C ILE A 480 -17.54 -7.47 -7.79
N THR A 481 -18.14 -7.48 -8.98
CA THR A 481 -19.52 -7.92 -9.17
C THR A 481 -19.71 -9.35 -8.68
N ASN A 482 -18.80 -10.25 -9.08
CA ASN A 482 -18.83 -11.64 -8.61
C ASN A 482 -18.67 -11.77 -7.08
N LEU A 483 -17.82 -10.96 -6.47
CA LEU A 483 -17.66 -10.94 -5.02
C LEU A 483 -18.95 -10.47 -4.31
N ILE A 484 -19.60 -9.42 -4.81
CA ILE A 484 -20.87 -8.90 -4.26
C ILE A 484 -21.99 -9.92 -4.42
N ASP A 485 -22.10 -10.57 -5.55
CA ASP A 485 -23.14 -11.57 -5.81
C ASP A 485 -22.96 -12.79 -4.89
N THR A 486 -21.73 -13.26 -4.74
CA THR A 486 -21.38 -14.35 -3.81
C THR A 486 -21.70 -13.96 -2.36
N TYR A 487 -21.38 -12.72 -1.95
CA TYR A 487 -21.71 -12.21 -0.63
C TYR A 487 -23.21 -12.17 -0.39
N LYS A 488 -24.00 -11.59 -1.31
CA LYS A 488 -25.47 -11.51 -1.21
C LYS A 488 -26.11 -12.89 -1.18
N TYR A 489 -25.63 -13.83 -2.01
CA TYR A 489 -26.10 -15.20 -2.00
C TYR A 489 -25.91 -15.85 -0.63
N SER A 490 -24.72 -15.72 -0.05
CA SER A 490 -24.40 -16.28 1.27
C SER A 490 -25.27 -15.74 2.40
N ILE A 491 -25.59 -14.44 2.38
CA ILE A 491 -26.48 -13.80 3.36
C ILE A 491 -27.93 -14.31 3.19
N ASN A 492 -28.42 -14.43 1.96
CA ASN A 492 -29.81 -14.85 1.69
C ASN A 492 -30.07 -16.32 2.04
N VAL A 493 -29.09 -17.19 1.91
CA VAL A 493 -29.22 -18.62 2.25
C VAL A 493 -29.23 -18.84 3.78
N THR A 494 -28.69 -17.90 4.54
CA THR A 494 -28.57 -18.03 6.00
C THR A 494 -29.62 -17.25 6.79
N LYS A 495 -30.36 -16.32 6.17
CA LYS A 495 -31.58 -15.68 6.68
C LYS A 495 -32.81 -16.53 6.36
#